data_d253eeb01be7813e8d52684d56a0fa76
#
_entry.id   d253eeb01be7813e8d52684d56a0fa76
#
_cell.length_a   1.000
_cell.length_b   1.000
_cell.length_c   1.000
_cell.angle_alpha   90.00
_cell.angle_beta   90.00
_cell.angle_gamma   90.00
#
_symmetry.space_group_name_H-M   'P 1'
#
loop_
_entity.id
_entity.type
_entity.pdbx_description
1 polymer ?
#
loop_
_entity_poly.entity_id
_entity_poly.type
_entity_poly.pdbx_seq_one_letter_code
_entity_poly.pdbx_strand_id
1 'polypeptide(L)'
;MSDPYRDLGVRLTAEARRVTESLTADERTAIRRYQALDRTYELVAGVLRGQLTPDELAADTAELVSGIIDALIPATNRWRLPEPVRLYRGQRSASAAVGAGARVGSVLVAETFVSTTIYKQVAFDEFTRPPGPSGPALLEMHAPAGTPGLWLPPAGDPDLAYQGELLLPRETRIAIRGERVEAGILLLDCEVLP
;
A
#
# COMPACT_ATOMS: atom_id res chain seq x y z
N MET A 1 3.64 25.93 -14.72
CA MET A 1 4.08 25.59 -13.35
C MET A 1 4.09 24.08 -13.27
N SER A 2 5.23 23.45 -13.02
CA SER A 2 5.35 21.97 -12.96
C SER A 2 4.60 21.47 -11.74
N ASP A 3 3.91 20.32 -11.87
CA ASP A 3 3.27 19.64 -10.75
C ASP A 3 4.34 18.83 -10.00
N PRO A 4 4.71 19.19 -8.76
CA PRO A 4 5.79 18.54 -8.04
C PRO A 4 5.55 17.03 -7.79
N TYR A 5 4.30 16.60 -7.71
CA TYR A 5 3.97 15.18 -7.53
C TYR A 5 4.14 14.40 -8.83
N ARG A 6 3.82 14.99 -9.98
CA ARG A 6 4.08 14.39 -11.29
C ARG A 6 5.56 14.20 -11.52
N ASP A 7 6.37 15.22 -11.18
CA ASP A 7 7.82 15.15 -11.28
C ASP A 7 8.41 14.08 -10.36
N LEU A 8 7.86 13.93 -9.14
CA LEU A 8 8.23 12.85 -8.23
C LEU A 8 7.95 11.47 -8.84
N GLY A 9 6.76 11.25 -9.39
CA GLY A 9 6.40 9.98 -10.04
C GLY A 9 7.34 9.62 -11.19
N VAL A 10 7.74 10.59 -12.01
CA VAL A 10 8.72 10.40 -13.09
C VAL A 10 10.08 9.97 -12.53
N ARG A 11 10.57 10.63 -11.46
CA ARG A 11 11.86 10.28 -10.83
C ARG A 11 11.80 8.87 -10.22
N LEU A 12 10.77 8.55 -9.45
CA LEU A 12 10.60 7.21 -8.85
C LEU A 12 10.56 6.12 -9.92
N THR A 13 9.88 6.36 -11.06
CA THR A 13 9.84 5.43 -12.19
C THR A 13 11.23 5.22 -12.80
N ALA A 14 12.01 6.26 -12.94
CA ALA A 14 13.37 6.16 -13.47
C ALA A 14 14.29 5.36 -12.50
N GLU A 15 14.21 5.65 -11.20
CA GLU A 15 15.00 4.96 -10.17
C GLU A 15 14.59 3.49 -9.99
N ALA A 16 13.29 3.17 -10.07
CA ALA A 16 12.79 1.81 -9.95
C ALA A 16 13.03 0.94 -11.21
N ARG A 17 13.47 1.53 -12.33
CA ARG A 17 13.60 0.85 -13.64
C ARG A 17 14.35 -0.47 -13.56
N ARG A 18 15.55 -0.49 -12.95
CA ARG A 18 16.38 -1.71 -12.86
C ARG A 18 15.68 -2.83 -12.12
N VAL A 19 14.98 -2.50 -11.02
CA VAL A 19 14.23 -3.50 -10.26
C VAL A 19 13.04 -3.98 -11.07
N THR A 20 12.30 -3.09 -11.71
CA THR A 20 11.18 -3.43 -12.57
C THR A 20 11.60 -4.36 -13.72
N GLU A 21 12.72 -4.08 -14.37
CA GLU A 21 13.27 -4.92 -15.44
C GLU A 21 13.69 -6.30 -14.93
N SER A 22 14.13 -6.42 -13.67
CA SER A 22 14.54 -7.69 -13.04
C SER A 22 13.40 -8.54 -12.51
N LEU A 23 12.16 -8.05 -12.52
CA LEU A 23 10.99 -8.82 -12.09
C LEU A 23 10.77 -10.02 -13.02
N THR A 24 10.51 -11.18 -12.43
CA THR A 24 10.13 -12.39 -13.16
C THR A 24 8.73 -12.26 -13.78
N ALA A 25 8.37 -13.18 -14.68
CA ALA A 25 7.03 -13.22 -15.24
C ALA A 25 5.96 -13.47 -14.16
N ASP A 26 6.26 -14.32 -13.18
CA ASP A 26 5.37 -14.65 -12.07
C ASP A 26 5.17 -13.43 -11.14
N GLU A 27 6.25 -12.71 -10.82
CA GLU A 27 6.16 -11.47 -10.03
C GLU A 27 5.30 -10.40 -10.73
N ARG A 28 5.46 -10.22 -12.04
CA ARG A 28 4.62 -9.30 -12.81
C ARG A 28 3.16 -9.72 -12.84
N THR A 29 2.91 -11.01 -12.98
CA THR A 29 1.56 -11.58 -12.93
C THR A 29 0.94 -11.36 -11.54
N ALA A 30 1.69 -11.65 -10.48
CA ALA A 30 1.24 -11.45 -9.10
C ALA A 30 0.91 -9.97 -8.81
N ILE A 31 1.74 -9.03 -9.27
CA ILE A 31 1.50 -7.59 -9.13
C ILE A 31 0.17 -7.20 -9.78
N ARG A 32 -0.05 -7.60 -11.04
CA ARG A 32 -1.28 -7.28 -11.77
C ARG A 32 -2.51 -7.90 -11.13
N ARG A 33 -2.40 -9.15 -10.65
CA ARG A 33 -3.49 -9.82 -9.93
C ARG A 33 -3.79 -9.16 -8.59
N TYR A 34 -2.77 -8.68 -7.89
CA TYR A 34 -2.95 -7.92 -6.64
C TYR A 34 -3.67 -6.59 -6.86
N GLN A 35 -3.43 -5.91 -7.99
CA GLN A 35 -4.10 -4.67 -8.38
C GLN A 35 -5.48 -4.88 -9.02
N ALA A 36 -5.87 -6.12 -9.34
CA ALA A 36 -7.10 -6.40 -10.06
C ALA A 36 -8.35 -5.95 -9.28
N LEU A 37 -9.36 -5.48 -10.03
CA LEU A 37 -10.62 -4.97 -9.47
C LEU A 37 -11.52 -6.06 -8.87
N ASP A 38 -11.16 -7.34 -9.05
CA ASP A 38 -11.86 -8.50 -8.48
C ASP A 38 -11.62 -8.70 -6.97
N ARG A 39 -10.93 -7.75 -6.34
CA ARG A 39 -10.64 -7.72 -4.90
C ARG A 39 -9.75 -8.87 -4.41
N THR A 40 -8.95 -9.47 -5.28
CA THR A 40 -7.96 -10.50 -4.91
C THR A 40 -7.06 -10.04 -3.74
N TYR A 41 -6.72 -8.74 -3.67
CA TYR A 41 -5.95 -8.17 -2.57
C TYR A 41 -6.61 -8.35 -1.18
N GLU A 42 -7.94 -8.49 -1.09
CA GLU A 42 -8.63 -8.73 0.18
C GLU A 42 -8.45 -10.17 0.65
N LEU A 43 -8.44 -11.13 -0.28
CA LEU A 43 -8.13 -12.52 0.03
C LEU A 43 -6.68 -12.66 0.51
N VAL A 44 -5.74 -12.03 -0.20
CA VAL A 44 -4.33 -11.94 0.22
C VAL A 44 -4.22 -11.37 1.64
N ALA A 45 -4.91 -10.25 1.90
CA ALA A 45 -4.90 -9.64 3.22
C ALA A 45 -5.56 -10.52 4.29
N GLY A 46 -6.65 -11.22 3.97
CA GLY A 46 -7.33 -12.15 4.85
C GLY A 46 -6.42 -13.32 5.28
N VAL A 47 -5.71 -13.90 4.32
CA VAL A 47 -4.75 -15.00 4.59
C VAL A 47 -3.58 -14.50 5.43
N LEU A 48 -2.98 -13.35 5.08
CA LEU A 48 -1.85 -12.80 5.82
C LEU A 48 -2.20 -12.41 7.27
N ARG A 49 -3.45 -12.05 7.55
CA ARG A 49 -3.95 -11.75 8.89
C ARG A 49 -4.40 -12.99 9.67
N GLY A 50 -4.39 -14.17 9.05
CA GLY A 50 -4.96 -15.39 9.64
C GLY A 50 -6.49 -15.33 9.82
N GLN A 51 -7.17 -14.45 9.08
CA GLN A 51 -8.64 -14.34 9.05
C GLN A 51 -9.26 -15.34 8.08
N LEU A 52 -8.47 -15.82 7.14
CA LEU A 52 -8.79 -16.87 6.18
C LEU A 52 -7.66 -17.89 6.19
N THR A 53 -8.02 -19.16 6.16
CA THR A 53 -7.05 -20.24 5.89
C THR A 53 -7.11 -20.63 4.42
N PRO A 54 -6.02 -21.11 3.80
CA PRO A 54 -6.06 -21.60 2.43
C PRO A 54 -7.11 -22.68 2.20
N ASP A 55 -7.38 -23.52 3.22
CA ASP A 55 -8.37 -24.61 3.15
C ASP A 55 -9.83 -24.12 3.10
N GLU A 56 -10.08 -22.85 3.46
CA GLU A 56 -11.41 -22.22 3.34
C GLU A 56 -11.66 -21.65 1.94
N LEU A 57 -10.64 -21.62 1.09
CA LEU A 57 -10.71 -21.13 -0.29
C LEU A 57 -10.86 -22.32 -1.26
N ALA A 58 -11.46 -22.06 -2.42
CA ALA A 58 -11.39 -23.01 -3.52
C ALA A 58 -9.91 -23.26 -3.89
N ALA A 59 -9.55 -24.48 -4.27
CA ALA A 59 -8.16 -24.88 -4.50
C ALA A 59 -7.41 -23.92 -5.44
N ASP A 60 -8.01 -23.55 -6.59
CA ASP A 60 -7.41 -22.64 -7.55
C ASP A 60 -7.21 -21.22 -6.96
N THR A 61 -8.12 -20.80 -6.09
CA THR A 61 -8.03 -19.49 -5.40
C THR A 61 -6.94 -19.53 -4.33
N ALA A 62 -6.83 -20.62 -3.58
CA ALA A 62 -5.78 -20.81 -2.59
C ALA A 62 -4.39 -20.79 -3.23
N GLU A 63 -4.22 -21.50 -4.36
CA GLU A 63 -2.98 -21.51 -5.13
C GLU A 63 -2.64 -20.11 -5.66
N LEU A 64 -3.62 -19.40 -6.23
CA LEU A 64 -3.45 -18.03 -6.70
C LEU A 64 -3.00 -17.09 -5.56
N VAL A 65 -3.68 -17.12 -4.43
CA VAL A 65 -3.37 -16.24 -3.28
C VAL A 65 -1.99 -16.56 -2.73
N SER A 66 -1.64 -17.83 -2.55
CA SER A 66 -0.31 -18.24 -2.11
C SER A 66 0.78 -17.77 -3.09
N GLY A 67 0.59 -17.98 -4.38
CA GLY A 67 1.53 -17.54 -5.41
C GLY A 67 1.73 -16.01 -5.41
N ILE A 68 0.67 -15.23 -5.18
CA ILE A 68 0.78 -13.76 -5.06
C ILE A 68 1.61 -13.39 -3.82
N ILE A 69 1.35 -14.01 -2.68
CA ILE A 69 2.08 -13.74 -1.43
C ILE A 69 3.56 -14.05 -1.61
N ASP A 70 3.90 -15.24 -2.14
CA ASP A 70 5.27 -15.70 -2.34
C ASP A 70 6.04 -14.81 -3.31
N ALA A 71 5.39 -14.28 -4.33
CA ALA A 71 5.99 -13.37 -5.28
C ALA A 71 6.18 -11.94 -4.73
N LEU A 72 5.20 -11.41 -3.99
CA LEU A 72 5.24 -10.03 -3.50
C LEU A 72 6.17 -9.84 -2.31
N ILE A 73 6.36 -10.85 -1.44
CA ILE A 73 7.27 -10.75 -0.29
C ILE A 73 8.70 -10.36 -0.73
N PRO A 74 9.38 -11.07 -1.64
CA PRO A 74 10.68 -10.67 -2.11
C PRO A 74 10.65 -9.40 -2.97
N ALA A 75 9.62 -9.21 -3.81
CA ALA A 75 9.53 -8.07 -4.71
C ALA A 75 9.47 -6.73 -3.94
N THR A 76 8.66 -6.65 -2.87
CA THR A 76 8.53 -5.43 -2.06
C THR A 76 9.79 -5.10 -1.23
N ASN A 77 10.69 -6.05 -1.06
CA ASN A 77 11.94 -5.86 -0.32
C ASN A 77 13.17 -5.58 -1.22
N ARG A 78 13.01 -5.61 -2.53
CA ARG A 78 14.13 -5.54 -3.49
C ARG A 78 14.60 -4.12 -3.77
N TRP A 79 13.72 -3.14 -3.66
CA TRP A 79 14.00 -1.74 -3.91
C TRP A 79 13.88 -0.89 -2.65
N ARG A 80 14.54 0.24 -2.66
CA ARG A 80 14.53 1.21 -1.57
C ARG A 80 14.24 2.60 -2.13
N LEU A 81 13.43 3.39 -1.40
CA LEU A 81 13.19 4.79 -1.76
C LEU A 81 14.53 5.54 -1.85
N PRO A 82 14.82 6.24 -2.95
CA PRO A 82 16.07 7.00 -3.13
C PRO A 82 16.09 8.29 -2.29
N GLU A 83 14.93 8.83 -1.99
CA GLU A 83 14.74 10.08 -1.25
C GLU A 83 13.55 9.94 -0.28
N PRO A 84 13.42 10.81 0.74
CA PRO A 84 12.22 10.84 1.58
C PRO A 84 10.99 11.19 0.74
N VAL A 85 9.90 10.44 0.95
CA VAL A 85 8.64 10.62 0.20
C VAL A 85 7.47 10.73 1.18
N ARG A 86 6.54 11.63 0.86
CA ARG A 86 5.24 11.66 1.51
C ARG A 86 4.28 10.73 0.77
N LEU A 87 3.74 9.77 1.50
CA LEU A 87 2.81 8.75 1.03
C LEU A 87 1.44 8.97 1.66
N TYR A 88 0.41 8.55 0.94
CA TYR A 88 -0.97 8.65 1.40
C TYR A 88 -1.66 7.29 1.30
N ARG A 89 -2.49 6.97 2.30
CA ARG A 89 -3.32 5.78 2.29
C ARG A 89 -4.72 6.13 2.78
N GLY A 90 -5.70 6.02 1.90
CA GLY A 90 -7.12 6.13 2.24
C GLY A 90 -7.65 4.82 2.83
N GLN A 91 -8.56 4.94 3.78
CA GLN A 91 -9.28 3.81 4.38
C GLN A 91 -10.75 4.19 4.55
N ARG A 92 -11.64 3.31 4.15
CA ARG A 92 -13.10 3.51 4.31
C ARG A 92 -13.54 3.48 5.78
N SER A 93 -12.76 2.82 6.63
CA SER A 93 -13.04 2.67 8.05
C SER A 93 -11.80 3.00 8.87
N ALA A 94 -11.94 3.96 9.79
CA ALA A 94 -10.86 4.35 10.70
C ALA A 94 -10.41 3.19 11.59
N SER A 95 -11.34 2.31 12.03
CA SER A 95 -10.99 1.12 12.81
C SER A 95 -10.14 0.11 12.01
N ALA A 96 -10.33 0.04 10.68
CA ALA A 96 -9.48 -0.78 9.82
C ALA A 96 -8.10 -0.15 9.59
N ALA A 97 -8.00 1.19 9.70
CA ALA A 97 -6.75 1.91 9.52
C ALA A 97 -5.79 1.70 10.70
N VAL A 98 -6.31 1.72 11.91
CA VAL A 98 -5.50 1.81 13.14
C VAL A 98 -5.78 0.71 14.16
N GLY A 99 -6.75 -0.16 13.91
CA GLY A 99 -7.24 -1.11 14.91
C GLY A 99 -8.01 -0.44 16.05
N ALA A 100 -8.54 -1.25 16.95
CA ALA A 100 -9.23 -0.76 18.13
C ALA A 100 -8.21 -0.28 19.17
N GLY A 101 -7.95 1.02 19.23
CA GLY A 101 -7.15 1.61 20.31
C GLY A 101 -5.79 2.20 19.93
N ALA A 102 -5.40 2.19 18.66
CA ALA A 102 -4.20 2.93 18.24
C ALA A 102 -4.43 4.44 18.43
N ARG A 103 -3.44 5.08 19.01
CA ARG A 103 -3.45 6.51 19.35
C ARG A 103 -2.12 7.13 18.97
N VAL A 104 -2.07 8.47 19.05
CA VAL A 104 -0.81 9.20 18.93
C VAL A 104 0.25 8.60 19.88
N GLY A 105 1.42 8.32 19.36
CA GLY A 105 2.51 7.63 20.05
C GLY A 105 2.55 6.11 19.86
N SER A 106 1.47 5.50 19.31
CA SER A 106 1.48 4.06 18.96
C SER A 106 2.31 3.78 17.72
N VAL A 107 2.84 2.55 17.67
CA VAL A 107 3.45 1.99 16.46
C VAL A 107 2.57 0.85 15.95
N LEU A 108 2.07 0.99 14.75
CA LEU A 108 1.37 -0.06 14.02
C LEU A 108 2.41 -0.94 13.31
N VAL A 109 2.21 -2.24 13.36
CA VAL A 109 2.96 -3.20 12.53
C VAL A 109 2.01 -3.75 11.48
N ALA A 110 2.35 -3.55 10.23
CA ALA A 110 1.49 -3.98 9.12
C ALA A 110 1.51 -5.51 8.98
N GLU A 111 0.38 -6.15 9.23
CA GLU A 111 0.22 -7.60 9.03
C GLU A 111 0.22 -7.99 7.55
N THR A 112 -0.12 -7.04 6.68
CA THR A 112 -0.23 -7.23 5.23
C THR A 112 0.64 -6.23 4.48
N PHE A 113 0.69 -6.34 3.16
CA PHE A 113 1.25 -5.29 2.33
C PHE A 113 0.48 -3.98 2.53
N VAL A 114 1.21 -2.84 2.49
CA VAL A 114 0.61 -1.52 2.67
C VAL A 114 0.59 -0.79 1.33
N SER A 115 -0.56 -0.84 0.66
CA SER A 115 -0.80 -0.04 -0.55
C SER A 115 -0.90 1.43 -0.19
N THR A 116 -0.08 2.25 -0.83
CA THR A 116 0.01 3.70 -0.64
C THR A 116 0.11 4.40 -1.97
N THR A 117 -0.14 5.69 -2.01
CA THR A 117 0.05 6.52 -3.21
C THR A 117 0.83 7.78 -2.89
N ILE A 118 1.53 8.33 -3.87
CA ILE A 118 2.14 9.66 -3.75
C ILE A 118 1.12 10.79 -3.98
N TYR A 119 -0.10 10.48 -4.42
CA TYR A 119 -1.15 11.46 -4.73
C TYR A 119 -2.22 11.48 -3.65
N LYS A 120 -2.24 12.55 -2.82
CA LYS A 120 -3.23 12.73 -1.76
C LYS A 120 -4.66 12.61 -2.28
N GLN A 121 -4.94 13.19 -3.45
CA GLN A 121 -6.28 13.21 -4.03
C GLN A 121 -6.76 11.80 -4.39
N VAL A 122 -5.89 10.95 -4.93
CA VAL A 122 -6.20 9.55 -5.24
C VAL A 122 -6.56 8.79 -3.95
N ALA A 123 -5.72 8.92 -2.90
CA ALA A 123 -6.01 8.29 -1.62
C ALA A 123 -7.36 8.73 -1.05
N PHE A 124 -7.69 10.01 -1.19
CA PHE A 124 -8.93 10.60 -0.68
C PHE A 124 -10.15 10.15 -1.50
N ASP A 125 -10.13 10.28 -2.82
CA ASP A 125 -11.31 10.05 -3.65
C ASP A 125 -11.65 8.57 -3.83
N GLU A 126 -10.63 7.73 -4.00
CA GLU A 126 -10.85 6.32 -4.35
C GLU A 126 -10.91 5.39 -3.14
N PHE A 127 -10.18 5.72 -2.06
CA PHE A 127 -9.99 4.78 -0.96
C PHE A 127 -10.65 5.18 0.36
N THR A 128 -11.28 6.38 0.45
CA THR A 128 -12.08 6.77 1.61
C THR A 128 -13.58 6.59 1.39
N ARG A 129 -14.02 6.24 0.18
CA ARG A 129 -15.44 6.16 -0.20
C ARG A 129 -15.84 4.78 -0.73
N PRO A 130 -17.09 4.33 -0.48
CA PRO A 130 -18.02 4.89 0.50
C PRO A 130 -17.49 4.69 1.93
N PRO A 131 -17.82 5.59 2.89
CA PRO A 131 -17.36 5.46 4.26
C PRO A 131 -17.90 4.21 4.94
N GLY A 132 -17.06 3.55 5.73
CA GLY A 132 -17.44 2.43 6.58
C GLY A 132 -18.02 2.89 7.94
N PRO A 133 -18.39 1.94 8.82
CA PRO A 133 -19.11 2.23 10.06
C PRO A 133 -18.39 3.18 11.03
N SER A 134 -17.06 3.16 11.06
CA SER A 134 -16.25 4.04 11.93
C SER A 134 -15.82 5.35 11.24
N GLY A 135 -16.40 5.67 10.08
CA GLY A 135 -15.98 6.79 9.25
C GLY A 135 -14.66 6.54 8.51
N PRO A 136 -14.35 7.36 7.52
CA PRO A 136 -13.14 7.23 6.73
C PRO A 136 -11.90 7.75 7.47
N ALA A 137 -10.73 7.23 7.09
CA ALA A 137 -9.44 7.74 7.54
C ALA A 137 -8.49 7.96 6.36
N LEU A 138 -7.59 8.93 6.50
CA LEU A 138 -6.48 9.18 5.59
C LEU A 138 -5.19 9.22 6.41
N LEU A 139 -4.28 8.32 6.11
CA LEU A 139 -2.93 8.30 6.66
C LEU A 139 -2.04 9.13 5.75
N GLU A 140 -1.40 10.15 6.30
CA GLU A 140 -0.35 10.94 5.68
C GLU A 140 0.98 10.45 6.28
N MET A 141 1.75 9.68 5.50
CA MET A 141 2.93 8.98 6.00
C MET A 141 4.21 9.62 5.45
N HIS A 142 5.14 9.93 6.33
CA HIS A 142 6.50 10.26 5.96
C HIS A 142 7.34 8.98 5.85
N ALA A 143 7.77 8.63 4.65
CA ALA A 143 8.66 7.50 4.40
C ALA A 143 10.08 8.03 4.16
N PRO A 144 11.06 7.71 5.01
CA PRO A 144 12.44 8.16 4.83
C PRO A 144 13.10 7.49 3.61
N ALA A 145 14.19 8.07 3.12
CA ALA A 145 15.06 7.39 2.16
C ALA A 145 15.49 6.03 2.73
N GLY A 146 15.63 5.03 1.87
CA GLY A 146 15.94 3.66 2.29
C GLY A 146 14.73 2.81 2.69
N THR A 147 13.52 3.38 2.80
CA THR A 147 12.29 2.61 3.02
C THR A 147 12.11 1.58 1.93
N PRO A 148 11.90 0.27 2.27
CA PRO A 148 11.63 -0.76 1.29
C PRO A 148 10.24 -0.58 0.66
N GLY A 149 10.12 -0.95 -0.61
CA GLY A 149 8.84 -0.90 -1.31
C GLY A 149 8.94 -1.42 -2.74
N LEU A 150 7.81 -1.48 -3.40
CA LEU A 150 7.68 -1.79 -4.82
C LEU A 150 6.89 -0.68 -5.51
N TRP A 151 7.54 0.05 -6.41
CA TRP A 151 6.91 1.09 -7.22
C TRP A 151 6.14 0.44 -8.37
N LEU A 152 4.80 0.52 -8.34
CA LEU A 152 3.94 -0.26 -9.22
C LEU A 152 3.73 0.32 -10.63
N PRO A 153 3.72 1.64 -10.89
CA PRO A 153 3.40 2.18 -12.22
C PRO A 153 4.09 1.50 -13.41
N PRO A 154 5.41 1.18 -13.38
CA PRO A 154 6.05 0.51 -14.51
C PRO A 154 5.91 -1.02 -14.49
N ALA A 155 5.44 -1.63 -13.38
CA ALA A 155 5.39 -3.08 -13.19
C ALA A 155 3.98 -3.66 -13.23
N GLY A 156 3.00 -2.85 -12.81
CA GLY A 156 1.61 -3.25 -12.62
C GLY A 156 0.74 -3.07 -13.85
N ASP A 157 -0.54 -2.80 -13.61
CA ASP A 157 -1.52 -2.50 -14.65
C ASP A 157 -1.29 -1.07 -15.17
N PRO A 158 -1.08 -0.89 -16.49
CA PRO A 158 -0.91 0.44 -17.08
C PRO A 158 -2.11 1.38 -16.85
N ASP A 159 -3.33 0.84 -16.79
CA ASP A 159 -4.54 1.62 -16.56
C ASP A 159 -4.62 2.17 -15.13
N LEU A 160 -3.87 1.59 -14.19
CA LEU A 160 -3.75 2.02 -12.81
C LEU A 160 -2.47 2.82 -12.52
N ALA A 161 -1.63 3.06 -13.52
CA ALA A 161 -0.36 3.79 -13.34
C ALA A 161 -0.57 5.22 -12.81
N TYR A 162 -1.73 5.84 -13.10
CA TYR A 162 -2.10 7.18 -12.60
C TYR A 162 -2.21 7.23 -11.07
N GLN A 163 -2.44 6.10 -10.42
CA GLN A 163 -2.55 6.04 -8.96
C GLN A 163 -1.21 6.33 -8.26
N GLY A 164 -0.08 6.20 -8.96
CA GLY A 164 1.24 6.41 -8.36
C GLY A 164 1.43 5.55 -7.12
N GLU A 165 1.11 4.26 -7.23
CA GLU A 165 1.10 3.34 -6.09
C GLU A 165 2.52 2.89 -5.72
N LEU A 166 2.83 2.99 -4.43
CA LEU A 166 3.96 2.35 -3.77
C LEU A 166 3.44 1.31 -2.79
N LEU A 167 3.79 0.05 -3.02
CA LEU A 167 3.44 -1.06 -2.15
C LEU A 167 4.58 -1.30 -1.15
N LEU A 168 4.32 -1.03 0.14
CA LEU A 168 5.27 -1.31 1.21
C LEU A 168 5.12 -2.78 1.66
N PRO A 169 6.22 -3.42 2.14
CA PRO A 169 6.17 -4.80 2.59
C PRO A 169 5.30 -4.98 3.83
N ARG A 170 4.89 -6.22 4.08
CA ARG A 170 4.37 -6.61 5.39
C ARG A 170 5.43 -6.33 6.47
N GLU A 171 4.98 -6.23 7.72
CA GLU A 171 5.82 -5.89 8.88
C GLU A 171 6.37 -4.46 8.86
N THR A 172 5.99 -3.65 7.86
CA THR A 172 6.26 -2.21 7.88
C THR A 172 5.74 -1.62 9.19
N ARG A 173 6.62 -0.91 9.89
CA ARG A 173 6.31 -0.25 11.16
C ARG A 173 5.92 1.20 10.89
N ILE A 174 4.76 1.61 11.40
CA ILE A 174 4.20 2.94 11.16
C ILE A 174 3.89 3.58 12.51
N ALA A 175 4.60 4.64 12.85
CA ALA A 175 4.35 5.41 14.07
C ALA A 175 3.29 6.48 13.81
N ILE A 176 2.29 6.58 14.68
CA ILE A 176 1.29 7.67 14.65
C ILE A 176 1.87 8.85 15.44
N ARG A 177 2.10 9.97 14.75
CA ARG A 177 2.69 11.19 15.32
C ARG A 177 1.64 12.24 15.66
N GLY A 178 0.51 12.24 14.97
CA GLY A 178 -0.57 13.18 15.19
C GLY A 178 -1.90 12.65 14.67
N GLU A 179 -2.98 13.21 15.17
CA GLU A 179 -4.33 12.96 14.67
C GLU A 179 -5.15 14.25 14.68
N ARG A 180 -6.02 14.38 13.69
CA ARG A 180 -7.02 15.45 13.61
C ARG A 180 -8.22 14.97 12.81
N VAL A 181 -9.36 15.62 13.00
CA VAL A 181 -10.56 15.35 12.18
C VAL A 181 -10.86 16.58 11.33
N GLU A 182 -10.96 16.39 10.03
CA GLU A 182 -11.31 17.43 9.06
C GLU A 182 -12.44 16.93 8.18
N ALA A 183 -13.53 17.68 8.08
CA ALA A 183 -14.70 17.34 7.26
C ALA A 183 -15.24 15.90 7.49
N GLY A 184 -15.17 15.39 8.71
CA GLY A 184 -15.64 14.04 9.07
C GLY A 184 -14.66 12.91 8.71
N ILE A 185 -13.44 13.23 8.34
CA ILE A 185 -12.38 12.27 8.02
C ILE A 185 -11.32 12.33 9.11
N LEU A 186 -10.93 11.18 9.64
CA LEU A 186 -9.78 11.06 10.54
C LEU A 186 -8.49 11.17 9.73
N LEU A 187 -7.72 12.23 9.96
CA LEU A 187 -6.41 12.42 9.38
C LEU A 187 -5.34 11.99 10.39
N LEU A 188 -4.47 11.09 9.98
CA LEU A 188 -3.38 10.57 10.80
C LEU A 188 -2.05 11.01 10.20
N ASP A 189 -1.26 11.75 10.98
CA ASP A 189 0.13 12.05 10.64
C ASP A 189 1.00 10.91 11.13
N CYS A 190 1.71 10.26 10.19
CA CYS A 190 2.43 9.03 10.43
C CYS A 190 3.87 9.11 9.94
N GLU A 191 4.71 8.24 10.48
CA GLU A 191 6.09 8.04 10.06
C GLU A 191 6.35 6.55 9.84
N VAL A 192 6.89 6.19 8.68
CA VAL A 192 7.39 4.84 8.42
C VAL A 192 8.74 4.69 9.12
N LEU A 193 8.83 3.72 10.01
CA LEU A 193 10.05 3.44 10.78
C LEU A 193 10.95 2.44 10.01
N PRO A 194 12.27 2.57 10.15
CA PRO A 194 13.24 1.62 9.58
C PRO A 194 13.13 0.22 10.19
#